data_b59fb798e925c23c712c5175174415bf
#
_entry.id   b59fb798e925c23c712c5175174415bf
#
_cell.length_a   1.000
_cell.length_b   1.000
_cell.length_c   1.000
_cell.angle_alpha   90.00
_cell.angle_beta   90.00
_cell.angle_gamma   90.00
#
_symmetry.space_group_name_H-M   'P 1'
#
loop_
_entity.id
_entity.type
_entity.pdbx_description
1 polymer ?
#
loop_
_entity_poly.entity_id
_entity_poly.type
_entity_poly.pdbx_seq_one_letter_code
_entity_poly.pdbx_strand_id
1 'polypeptide(L)'
;MRAGLLRHRISLQALRRKQDPKTGEEVESWETIWNKVPAEVKPLSSRDLIAAQAAQSEATGRMVIRYRAGVLPTMRILYRGEIYVIKGPPLADPDSGLDYLTILVAKGVNDG
;
A
#
# COMPACT_ATOMS: atom_id res chain seq x y z
N MET A 1 -5.57 -17.65 -4.58
CA MET A 1 -4.36 -17.45 -3.75
C MET A 1 -4.54 -18.10 -2.40
N ARG A 2 -3.50 -18.68 -1.86
CA ARG A 2 -3.54 -19.38 -0.57
C ARG A 2 -3.10 -18.44 0.54
N ALA A 3 -3.76 -18.54 1.69
CA ALA A 3 -3.38 -17.75 2.86
C ALA A 3 -1.93 -17.97 3.31
N GLY A 4 -1.36 -19.16 3.06
CA GLY A 4 0.04 -19.46 3.38
C GLY A 4 1.07 -18.64 2.62
N LEU A 5 0.68 -17.96 1.54
CA LEU A 5 1.55 -17.04 0.80
C LEU A 5 1.65 -15.68 1.48
N LEU A 6 0.77 -15.37 2.43
CA LEU A 6 0.77 -14.11 3.16
C LEU A 6 1.71 -14.20 4.36
N ARG A 7 3.02 -14.29 4.06
CA ARG A 7 4.05 -14.57 5.07
C ARG A 7 4.66 -13.33 5.70
N HIS A 8 4.44 -12.18 5.07
CA HIS A 8 5.01 -10.92 5.53
C HIS A 8 3.99 -10.15 6.35
N ARG A 9 4.46 -9.17 7.09
CA ARG A 9 3.59 -8.27 7.85
C ARG A 9 3.85 -6.86 7.40
N ILE A 10 2.80 -6.16 7.03
CA ILE A 10 2.86 -4.76 6.61
C ILE A 10 1.93 -3.93 7.47
N SER A 11 2.22 -2.63 7.53
CA SER A 11 1.33 -1.67 8.18
C SER A 11 0.82 -0.68 7.14
N LEU A 12 -0.46 -0.34 7.21
CA LEU A 12 -1.06 0.65 6.32
C LEU A 12 -1.33 1.92 7.12
N GLN A 13 -0.87 3.04 6.59
CA GLN A 13 -1.00 4.34 7.23
C GLN A 13 -1.76 5.30 6.35
N ALA A 14 -2.58 6.15 6.97
CA ALA A 14 -3.30 7.21 6.29
C ALA A 14 -2.78 8.56 6.77
N LEU A 15 -2.76 9.52 5.85
CA LEU A 15 -2.37 10.89 6.18
C LEU A 15 -3.53 11.57 6.90
N ARG A 16 -3.24 12.11 8.08
CA ARG A 16 -4.20 12.86 8.88
C ARG A 16 -3.75 14.29 9.01
N ARG A 17 -4.68 15.22 8.89
CA ARG A 17 -4.42 16.64 9.10
C ARG A 17 -5.13 17.07 10.36
N LYS A 18 -4.37 17.66 11.27
CA LYS A 18 -4.89 18.18 12.53
C LYS A 18 -4.46 19.63 12.66
N GLN A 19 -5.36 20.45 13.19
CA GLN A 19 -5.03 21.82 13.49
C GLN A 19 -4.38 21.88 14.87
N ASP A 20 -3.22 22.54 14.95
CA ASP A 20 -2.56 22.74 16.22
C ASP A 20 -3.39 23.75 17.05
N PRO A 21 -3.88 23.36 18.24
CA PRO A 21 -4.69 24.25 19.05
C PRO A 21 -3.94 25.47 19.56
N LYS A 22 -2.60 25.45 19.58
CA LYS A 22 -1.79 26.57 20.06
C LYS A 22 -1.51 27.60 18.97
N THR A 23 -1.19 27.14 17.75
CA THR A 23 -0.77 28.03 16.67
C THR A 23 -1.81 28.18 15.59
N GLY A 24 -2.80 27.28 15.52
CA GLY A 24 -3.78 27.27 14.46
C GLY A 24 -3.26 26.69 13.15
N GLU A 25 -2.00 26.25 13.10
CA GLU A 25 -1.43 25.67 11.91
C GLU A 25 -1.91 24.23 11.67
N GLU A 26 -2.07 23.85 10.41
CA GLU A 26 -2.35 22.47 10.07
C GLU A 26 -1.09 21.65 10.18
N VAL A 27 -1.17 20.55 10.94
CA VAL A 27 -0.09 19.59 11.08
C VAL A 27 -0.52 18.30 10.40
N GLU A 28 0.32 17.82 9.48
CA GLU A 28 0.09 16.54 8.83
C GLU A 28 0.85 15.45 9.54
N SER A 29 0.19 14.33 9.79
CA SER A 29 0.82 13.17 10.41
C SER A 29 0.28 11.90 9.81
N TRP A 30 1.11 10.85 9.80
CA TRP A 30 0.70 9.53 9.33
C TRP A 30 0.19 8.73 10.52
N GLU A 31 -1.01 8.21 10.38
CA GLU A 31 -1.65 7.39 11.39
C GLU A 31 -1.73 5.94 10.90
N THR A 32 -1.28 5.01 11.73
CA THR A 32 -1.39 3.59 11.40
C THR A 32 -2.83 3.14 11.55
N ILE A 33 -3.45 2.79 10.43
CA ILE A 33 -4.84 2.33 10.42
C ILE A 33 -4.88 0.82 10.68
N TRP A 34 -4.02 0.06 10.00
CA TRP A 34 -3.90 -1.38 10.22
C TRP A 34 -2.44 -1.72 10.44
N ASN A 35 -2.16 -2.48 11.50
CA ASN A 35 -0.82 -2.92 11.85
C ASN A 35 -0.70 -4.43 11.68
N LYS A 36 0.50 -4.88 11.33
CA LYS A 36 0.82 -6.31 11.20
C LYS A 36 -0.16 -7.08 10.31
N VAL A 37 -0.49 -6.49 9.17
CA VAL A 37 -1.38 -7.12 8.18
C VAL A 37 -0.62 -8.19 7.42
N PRO A 38 -1.11 -9.45 7.39
CA PRO A 38 -0.46 -10.49 6.60
C PRO A 38 -0.48 -10.13 5.11
N ALA A 39 0.65 -10.25 4.45
CA ALA A 39 0.80 -9.85 3.06
C ALA A 39 1.79 -10.74 2.32
N GLU A 40 1.55 -10.90 1.02
CA GLU A 40 2.56 -11.39 0.09
C GLU A 40 3.25 -10.17 -0.51
N VAL A 41 4.58 -10.15 -0.47
CA VAL A 41 5.36 -9.01 -0.98
C VAL A 41 6.29 -9.55 -2.06
N LYS A 42 6.14 -9.02 -3.29
CA LYS A 42 6.95 -9.44 -4.43
C LYS A 42 7.29 -8.25 -5.31
N PRO A 43 8.49 -8.24 -5.93
CA PRO A 43 8.75 -7.30 -7.01
C PRO A 43 7.89 -7.65 -8.22
N LEU A 44 7.64 -6.68 -9.10
CA LEU A 44 6.99 -6.98 -10.36
C LEU A 44 7.89 -7.85 -11.22
N SER A 45 7.28 -8.81 -11.94
CA SER A 45 8.00 -9.55 -12.96
C SER A 45 8.42 -8.61 -14.09
N SER A 46 9.39 -9.05 -14.92
CA SER A 46 9.83 -8.24 -16.06
C SER A 46 8.65 -7.88 -16.97
N ARG A 47 7.76 -8.83 -17.20
CA ARG A 47 6.57 -8.62 -18.02
C ARG A 47 5.63 -7.58 -17.41
N ASP A 48 5.37 -7.69 -16.12
CA ASP A 48 4.48 -6.76 -15.42
C ASP A 48 5.11 -5.37 -15.32
N LEU A 49 6.43 -5.30 -15.15
CA LEU A 49 7.14 -4.04 -15.10
C LEU A 49 7.04 -3.30 -16.44
N ILE A 50 7.22 -4.01 -17.55
CA ILE A 50 7.08 -3.44 -18.89
C ILE A 50 5.65 -2.94 -19.11
N ALA A 51 4.66 -3.73 -18.70
CA ALA A 51 3.26 -3.33 -18.81
C ALA A 51 2.96 -2.09 -17.98
N ALA A 52 3.50 -2.01 -16.77
CA ALA A 52 3.33 -0.83 -15.91
C ALA A 52 3.96 0.41 -16.54
N GLN A 53 5.17 0.28 -17.09
CA GLN A 53 5.85 1.39 -17.76
C GLN A 53 5.07 1.87 -18.99
N ALA A 54 4.52 0.94 -19.77
CA ALA A 54 3.68 1.28 -20.93
C ALA A 54 2.43 2.05 -20.50
N ALA A 55 1.91 1.78 -19.32
CA ALA A 55 0.77 2.50 -18.75
C ALA A 55 1.20 3.73 -17.94
N GLN A 56 2.47 4.12 -18.01
CA GLN A 56 3.05 5.25 -17.28
C GLN A 56 2.95 5.11 -15.76
N SER A 57 2.93 3.89 -15.27
CA SER A 57 2.94 3.61 -13.84
C SER A 57 4.39 3.47 -13.36
N GLU A 58 4.67 4.00 -12.17
CA GLU A 58 5.96 3.89 -11.52
C GLU A 58 6.05 2.68 -10.58
N ALA A 59 5.05 1.81 -10.58
CA ALA A 59 5.04 0.65 -9.71
C ALA A 59 6.22 -0.28 -10.00
N THR A 60 6.88 -0.74 -8.95
CA THR A 60 8.01 -1.66 -9.02
C THR A 60 7.76 -2.96 -8.26
N GLY A 61 6.72 -3.01 -7.45
CA GLY A 61 6.38 -4.18 -6.67
C GLY A 61 4.88 -4.32 -6.49
N ARG A 62 4.51 -5.45 -5.91
CA ARG A 62 3.12 -5.68 -5.54
C ARG A 62 3.04 -6.31 -4.17
N MET A 63 1.98 -5.97 -3.46
CA MET A 63 1.66 -6.56 -2.16
C MET A 63 0.23 -7.06 -2.23
N VAL A 64 0.00 -8.29 -1.77
CA VAL A 64 -1.32 -8.89 -1.77
C VAL A 64 -1.73 -9.12 -0.33
N ILE A 65 -2.91 -8.65 0.04
CA ILE A 65 -3.47 -8.83 1.37
C ILE A 65 -4.87 -9.43 1.24
N ARG A 66 -5.43 -9.92 2.34
CA ARG A 66 -6.84 -10.28 2.35
C ARG A 66 -7.68 -9.03 2.16
N TYR A 67 -8.81 -9.19 1.48
CA TYR A 67 -9.71 -8.08 1.20
C TYR A 67 -10.08 -7.34 2.48
N ARG A 68 -10.06 -6.02 2.39
CA ARG A 68 -10.64 -5.12 3.41
C ARG A 68 -11.05 -3.83 2.73
N ALA A 69 -12.16 -3.28 3.16
CA ALA A 69 -12.62 -2.01 2.66
C ALA A 69 -11.79 -0.87 3.25
N GLY A 70 -11.64 0.21 2.51
CA GLY A 70 -10.97 1.40 3.00
C GLY A 70 -9.50 1.53 2.69
N VAL A 71 -8.95 0.63 1.87
CA VAL A 71 -7.58 0.79 1.37
C VAL A 71 -7.59 1.77 0.20
N LEU A 72 -6.94 2.92 0.38
CA LEU A 72 -6.98 4.02 -0.59
C LEU A 72 -5.58 4.28 -1.18
N PRO A 73 -5.51 4.77 -2.44
CA PRO A 73 -4.22 5.11 -3.06
C PRO A 73 -3.46 6.22 -2.34
N THR A 74 -4.13 7.01 -1.50
CA THR A 74 -3.51 8.07 -0.73
C THR A 74 -2.79 7.56 0.52
N MET A 75 -2.97 6.30 0.85
CA MET A 75 -2.32 5.67 1.99
C MET A 75 -0.89 5.26 1.63
N ARG A 76 -0.10 4.95 2.64
CA ARG A 76 1.23 4.39 2.44
C ARG A 76 1.39 3.10 3.24
N ILE A 77 2.39 2.31 2.87
CA ILE A 77 2.66 1.03 3.50
C ILE A 77 4.04 1.09 4.14
N LEU A 78 4.13 0.59 5.37
CA LEU A 78 5.40 0.35 6.04
C LEU A 78 5.71 -1.14 6.02
N TYR A 79 6.90 -1.49 5.54
CA TYR A 79 7.35 -2.86 5.48
C TYR A 79 8.85 -2.89 5.76
N ARG A 80 9.24 -3.62 6.82
CA ARG A 80 10.64 -3.74 7.26
C ARG A 80 11.34 -2.39 7.44
N GLY A 81 10.63 -1.42 8.01
CA GLY A 81 11.18 -0.09 8.25
C GLY A 81 11.26 0.80 7.02
N GLU A 82 10.78 0.33 5.87
CA GLU A 82 10.77 1.11 4.64
C GLU A 82 9.37 1.55 4.27
N ILE A 83 9.29 2.69 3.58
CA ILE A 83 8.03 3.27 3.15
C ILE A 83 7.78 2.91 1.70
N TYR A 84 6.56 2.46 1.41
CA TYR A 84 6.10 2.20 0.05
C TYR A 84 4.87 3.05 -0.23
N VAL A 85 4.84 3.67 -1.40
CA VAL A 85 3.68 4.43 -1.85
C VAL A 85 2.82 3.55 -2.74
N ILE A 86 1.51 3.75 -2.65
CA ILE A 86 0.55 3.00 -3.45
C ILE A 86 0.40 3.67 -4.80
N LYS A 87 0.56 2.90 -5.86
CA LYS A 87 0.49 3.37 -7.24
C LYS A 87 -0.79 2.86 -7.88
N GLY A 88 -1.85 3.63 -7.76
CA GLY A 88 -3.14 3.31 -8.34
C GLY A 88 -4.09 2.65 -7.35
N PRO A 89 -5.35 2.46 -7.74
CA PRO A 89 -6.33 1.84 -6.85
C PRO A 89 -6.01 0.37 -6.62
N PRO A 90 -6.27 -0.15 -5.41
CA PRO A 90 -6.11 -1.59 -5.15
C PRO A 90 -7.01 -2.41 -6.05
N LEU A 91 -6.50 -3.54 -6.51
CA LEU A 91 -7.21 -4.42 -7.44
C LEU A 91 -7.80 -5.60 -6.68
N ALA A 92 -9.12 -5.77 -6.81
CA ALA A 92 -9.80 -6.91 -6.23
C ALA A 92 -9.48 -8.18 -7.00
N ASP A 93 -9.63 -9.34 -6.34
CA ASP A 93 -9.39 -10.61 -7.00
C ASP A 93 -10.42 -10.86 -8.12
N PRO A 94 -10.03 -11.57 -9.19
CA PRO A 94 -10.90 -11.74 -10.36
C PRO A 94 -12.10 -12.67 -10.11
N ASP A 95 -12.06 -13.49 -9.07
CA ASP A 95 -13.13 -14.45 -8.82
C ASP A 95 -14.32 -13.83 -8.10
N SER A 96 -14.10 -13.30 -6.89
CA SER A 96 -15.19 -12.77 -6.07
C SER A 96 -15.10 -11.26 -5.87
N GLY A 97 -13.90 -10.69 -5.98
CA GLY A 97 -13.63 -9.31 -5.63
C GLY A 97 -13.62 -9.05 -4.14
N LEU A 98 -13.77 -10.10 -3.32
CA LEU A 98 -13.91 -9.98 -1.86
C LEU A 98 -12.91 -10.81 -1.06
N ASP A 99 -12.02 -11.55 -1.73
CA ASP A 99 -11.06 -12.41 -1.03
C ASP A 99 -9.72 -11.73 -0.82
N TYR A 100 -9.20 -11.09 -1.85
CA TYR A 100 -7.85 -10.50 -1.81
C TYR A 100 -7.81 -9.15 -2.49
N LEU A 101 -6.85 -8.32 -2.08
CA LEU A 101 -6.50 -7.07 -2.75
C LEU A 101 -5.06 -7.13 -3.19
N THR A 102 -4.81 -6.79 -4.45
CA THR A 102 -3.47 -6.58 -4.98
C THR A 102 -3.17 -5.09 -5.01
N ILE A 103 -2.12 -4.68 -4.32
CA ILE A 103 -1.72 -3.29 -4.21
C ILE A 103 -0.41 -3.12 -4.95
N LEU A 104 -0.42 -2.29 -5.99
CA LEU A 104 0.81 -1.96 -6.72
C LEU A 104 1.52 -0.86 -5.97
N VAL A 105 2.82 -1.04 -5.74
CA VAL A 105 3.60 -0.14 -4.89
C VAL A 105 4.92 0.22 -5.54
N ALA A 106 5.48 1.33 -5.09
CA ALA A 106 6.85 1.71 -5.36
C ALA A 106 7.50 2.15 -4.07
N LYS A 107 8.81 1.94 -3.94
CA LYS A 107 9.54 2.38 -2.76
C LYS A 107 9.48 3.90 -2.69
N GLY A 108 8.96 4.41 -1.60
CA GLY A 108 8.79 5.84 -1.41
C GLY A 108 10.03 6.51 -0.84
N VAL A 109 10.01 7.84 -0.85
CA VAL A 109 11.02 8.64 -0.19
C VAL A 109 10.71 8.65 1.30
N ASN A 110 11.74 8.52 2.12
CA ASN A 110 11.59 8.52 3.56
C ASN A 110 11.45 9.96 4.06
N ASP A 111 10.29 10.52 3.92
CA ASP A 111 9.98 11.91 4.32
C ASP A 111 9.38 11.98 5.72
N GLY A 112 9.91 11.25 6.60
CA GLY A 112 9.53 11.38 8.00
C GLY A 112 8.08 11.06 8.31
#